data_4f2ebefe259f6160277786d93b295663
#
_entry.id   4f2ebefe259f6160277786d93b295663
#
_cell.length_a   1.000
_cell.length_b   1.000
_cell.length_c   1.000
_cell.angle_alpha   90.00
_cell.angle_beta   90.00
_cell.angle_gamma   90.00
#
_symmetry.space_group_name_H-M   'P 1'
#
loop_
_entity.id
_entity.type
_entity.pdbx_description
1 polymer ?
#
loop_
_entity_poly.entity_id
_entity_poly.type
_entity_poly.pdbx_seq_one_letter_code
_entity_poly.pdbx_strand_id
1 'polypeptide(L)'
;MNSIYDCYKLNNGVMNPCLGFGTYRASDGDDCEVVKTAIEAGYRYFDTASFYGNERQIGRALAESGIAREEYFLTSKAWRTEMGYGNIRKAFMESLERLQTDYLDLYLIHWPLPEDGFTQWRRLDIESWQALEELYHEGKARAIGVSNFLPYHIENLLENCDVRPAVNQIEFHPGYTQEVTVRYCQEQDILVQAWSPMGRSKVLKEPVILKMAERYGVTAAQICLRYALQRGVVPLPKSSSMERMKQNQDIFGFALNEEDMYILGTMPQTGWSGQHPERFGR
;
A
#
# COMPACT_ATOMS: atom_id res chain seq x y z
N MET A 1 -16.28 -0.54 -8.29
CA MET A 1 -15.72 0.79 -8.02
C MET A 1 -15.97 1.67 -9.23
N ASN A 2 -16.59 2.84 -9.02
CA ASN A 2 -17.05 3.75 -10.06
C ASN A 2 -16.38 5.14 -9.96
N SER A 3 -15.70 5.40 -8.84
CA SER A 3 -15.01 6.68 -8.61
C SER A 3 -13.84 6.54 -7.63
N ILE A 4 -12.97 7.53 -7.60
CA ILE A 4 -11.86 7.63 -6.63
C ILE A 4 -12.35 7.72 -5.17
N TYR A 5 -13.61 8.09 -4.97
CA TYR A 5 -14.22 8.23 -3.64
C TYR A 5 -14.82 6.93 -3.11
N ASP A 6 -14.87 5.88 -3.94
CA ASP A 6 -15.34 4.58 -3.50
C ASP A 6 -14.33 3.95 -2.54
N CYS A 7 -14.82 3.17 -1.59
CA CYS A 7 -14.00 2.55 -0.56
C CYS A 7 -14.28 1.05 -0.46
N TYR A 8 -13.24 0.30 -0.10
CA TYR A 8 -13.39 -1.06 0.42
C TYR A 8 -13.63 -0.99 1.92
N LYS A 9 -14.60 -1.77 2.39
CA LYS A 9 -14.82 -1.94 3.83
C LYS A 9 -13.84 -2.99 4.35
N LEU A 10 -12.98 -2.62 5.28
CA LEU A 10 -12.06 -3.54 5.96
C LEU A 10 -12.82 -4.47 6.92
N ASN A 11 -12.21 -5.58 7.31
CA ASN A 11 -12.79 -6.56 8.24
C ASN A 11 -13.18 -5.98 9.62
N ASN A 12 -12.59 -4.86 10.01
CA ASN A 12 -12.91 -4.11 11.22
C ASN A 12 -13.92 -2.95 11.01
N GLY A 13 -14.44 -2.80 9.77
CA GLY A 13 -15.42 -1.78 9.41
C GLY A 13 -14.88 -0.44 8.94
N VAL A 14 -13.58 -0.20 9.02
CA VAL A 14 -12.94 1.03 8.50
C VAL A 14 -13.06 1.06 6.97
N MET A 15 -13.35 2.24 6.41
CA MET A 15 -13.47 2.45 4.97
C MET A 15 -12.13 2.84 4.38
N ASN A 16 -11.53 1.95 3.59
CA ASN A 16 -10.24 2.18 2.90
C ASN A 16 -10.49 2.66 1.46
N PRO A 17 -10.01 3.86 1.06
CA PRO A 17 -10.20 4.33 -0.31
C PRO A 17 -9.64 3.35 -1.34
N CYS A 18 -10.32 3.22 -2.48
CA CYS A 18 -9.99 2.25 -3.53
C CYS A 18 -8.74 2.60 -4.35
N LEU A 19 -8.21 3.80 -4.18
CA LEU A 19 -6.99 4.29 -4.83
C LEU A 19 -6.25 5.20 -3.84
N GLY A 20 -4.94 4.98 -3.66
CA GLY A 20 -4.10 5.83 -2.82
C GLY A 20 -2.92 6.43 -3.58
N PHE A 21 -2.21 7.34 -2.92
CA PHE A 21 -0.98 7.96 -3.41
C PHE A 21 0.21 7.44 -2.62
N GLY A 22 1.11 6.70 -3.29
CA GLY A 22 2.35 6.21 -2.70
C GLY A 22 3.39 7.32 -2.61
N THR A 23 4.02 7.49 -1.45
CA THR A 23 4.98 8.58 -1.21
C THR A 23 6.45 8.17 -1.24
N TYR A 24 6.75 6.91 -1.52
CA TYR A 24 8.16 6.48 -1.63
C TYR A 24 8.90 7.26 -2.72
N ARG A 25 9.99 7.93 -2.36
CA ARG A 25 10.73 8.85 -3.24
C ARG A 25 9.83 9.98 -3.83
N ALA A 26 8.85 10.43 -3.08
CA ALA A 26 8.00 11.55 -3.50
C ALA A 26 8.60 12.91 -3.16
N SER A 27 9.60 12.97 -2.28
CA SER A 27 10.31 14.19 -1.93
C SER A 27 11.75 14.14 -2.45
N ASP A 28 12.10 15.08 -3.30
CA ASP A 28 13.49 15.41 -3.63
C ASP A 28 13.84 16.72 -2.87
N GLY A 29 14.10 16.60 -1.55
CA GLY A 29 14.40 17.75 -0.68
C GLY A 29 13.31 18.08 0.35
N ASP A 30 13.43 19.24 1.01
CA ASP A 30 12.55 19.67 2.11
C ASP A 30 11.13 20.09 1.66
N ASP A 31 10.91 20.28 0.37
CA ASP A 31 9.65 20.74 -0.18
C ASP A 31 8.74 19.59 -0.56
N CYS A 32 7.61 19.48 0.11
CA CYS A 32 6.62 18.44 -0.16
C CYS A 32 5.68 18.79 -1.33
N GLU A 33 6.20 19.47 -2.36
CA GLU A 33 5.43 19.91 -3.53
C GLU A 33 4.69 18.76 -4.23
N VAL A 34 5.30 17.57 -4.25
CA VAL A 34 4.66 16.39 -4.85
C VAL A 34 3.41 15.98 -4.08
N VAL A 35 3.40 16.09 -2.74
CA VAL A 35 2.22 15.76 -1.92
C VAL A 35 1.17 16.86 -2.03
N LYS A 36 1.56 18.15 -2.03
CA LYS A 36 0.64 19.27 -2.30
C LYS A 36 -0.03 19.12 -3.66
N THR A 37 0.74 18.78 -4.70
CA THR A 37 0.22 18.50 -6.04
C THR A 37 -0.77 17.31 -6.03
N ALA A 38 -0.50 16.25 -5.26
CA ALA A 38 -1.40 15.12 -5.14
C ALA A 38 -2.72 15.51 -4.43
N ILE A 39 -2.65 16.36 -3.40
CA ILE A 39 -3.81 16.91 -2.72
C ILE A 39 -4.66 17.75 -3.70
N GLU A 40 -4.03 18.63 -4.47
CA GLU A 40 -4.68 19.46 -5.50
C GLU A 40 -5.28 18.60 -6.63
N ALA A 41 -4.63 17.49 -6.99
CA ALA A 41 -5.15 16.53 -7.94
C ALA A 41 -6.39 15.76 -7.41
N GLY A 42 -6.70 15.84 -6.12
CA GLY A 42 -7.87 15.23 -5.51
C GLY A 42 -7.58 13.94 -4.73
N TYR A 43 -6.32 13.53 -4.56
CA TYR A 43 -6.00 12.38 -3.70
C TYR A 43 -6.38 12.66 -2.25
N ARG A 44 -6.95 11.65 -1.59
CA ARG A 44 -7.34 11.67 -0.18
C ARG A 44 -6.87 10.45 0.59
N TYR A 45 -6.01 9.64 -0.01
CA TYR A 45 -5.31 8.54 0.63
C TYR A 45 -3.81 8.66 0.38
N PHE A 46 -3.00 8.77 1.45
CA PHE A 46 -1.54 8.92 1.41
C PHE A 46 -0.88 7.75 2.13
N ASP A 47 -0.01 7.04 1.42
CA ASP A 47 0.74 5.90 1.94
C ASP A 47 2.22 6.26 2.08
N THR A 48 2.71 6.24 3.32
CA THR A 48 4.11 6.51 3.67
C THR A 48 4.69 5.39 4.55
N ALA A 49 5.89 5.57 5.09
CA ALA A 49 6.55 4.70 6.05
C ALA A 49 7.68 5.46 6.77
N SER A 50 8.03 5.04 7.99
CA SER A 50 9.18 5.57 8.73
C SER A 50 10.48 5.51 7.91
N PHE A 51 10.67 4.39 7.19
CA PHE A 51 11.84 4.17 6.32
C PHE A 51 11.98 5.18 5.16
N TYR A 52 10.89 5.81 4.71
CA TYR A 52 10.97 6.72 3.56
C TYR A 52 11.63 8.06 3.91
N GLY A 53 11.72 8.39 5.19
CA GLY A 53 12.37 9.60 5.68
C GLY A 53 11.63 10.90 5.35
N ASN A 54 10.37 10.80 4.89
CA ASN A 54 9.59 11.93 4.40
C ASN A 54 8.29 12.20 5.19
N GLU A 55 8.07 11.50 6.32
CA GLU A 55 6.84 11.66 7.11
C GLU A 55 6.65 13.11 7.59
N ARG A 56 7.73 13.80 8.02
CA ARG A 56 7.66 15.21 8.48
C ARG A 56 7.19 16.14 7.36
N GLN A 57 7.68 15.95 6.14
CA GLN A 57 7.29 16.75 4.99
C GLN A 57 5.82 16.49 4.61
N ILE A 58 5.40 15.22 4.66
CA ILE A 58 4.01 14.83 4.38
C ILE A 58 3.07 15.44 5.42
N GLY A 59 3.40 15.31 6.72
CA GLY A 59 2.62 15.92 7.81
C GLY A 59 2.46 17.43 7.63
N ARG A 60 3.55 18.12 7.28
CA ARG A 60 3.50 19.55 7.00
C ARG A 60 2.60 19.90 5.80
N ALA A 61 2.74 19.16 4.69
CA ALA A 61 1.92 19.40 3.50
C ALA A 61 0.42 19.17 3.76
N LEU A 62 0.09 18.13 4.53
CA LEU A 62 -1.29 17.86 4.93
C LEU A 62 -1.84 18.94 5.88
N ALA A 63 -1.08 19.37 6.88
CA ALA A 63 -1.47 20.43 7.79
C ALA A 63 -1.66 21.78 7.07
N GLU A 64 -0.78 22.13 6.12
CA GLU A 64 -0.87 23.36 5.32
C GLU A 64 -1.98 23.32 4.26
N SER A 65 -2.52 22.14 3.93
CA SER A 65 -3.54 21.99 2.88
C SER A 65 -4.92 22.56 3.25
N GLY A 66 -5.18 22.74 4.54
CA GLY A 66 -6.50 23.14 5.05
C GLY A 66 -7.58 22.04 4.97
N ILE A 67 -7.23 20.81 4.56
CA ILE A 67 -8.15 19.67 4.57
C ILE A 67 -8.28 19.15 6.00
N ALA A 68 -9.50 18.91 6.46
CA ALA A 68 -9.72 18.34 7.79
C ALA A 68 -9.13 16.92 7.87
N ARG A 69 -8.61 16.55 9.07
CA ARG A 69 -7.93 15.24 9.27
C ARG A 69 -8.80 14.04 8.88
N GLU A 70 -10.10 14.14 9.08
CA GLU A 70 -11.10 13.11 8.79
C GLU A 70 -11.38 12.96 7.29
N GLU A 71 -10.99 13.91 6.46
CA GLU A 71 -11.23 13.91 5.02
C GLU A 71 -10.14 13.19 4.23
N TYR A 72 -9.07 12.72 4.90
CA TYR A 72 -8.04 11.93 4.25
C TYR A 72 -7.66 10.69 5.06
N PHE A 73 -7.27 9.66 4.34
CA PHE A 73 -6.78 8.39 4.87
C PHE A 73 -5.23 8.41 4.87
N LEU A 74 -4.61 8.15 6.01
CA LEU A 74 -3.17 8.21 6.18
C LEU A 74 -2.64 6.88 6.70
N THR A 75 -1.70 6.29 5.93
CA THR A 75 -1.00 5.06 6.30
C THR A 75 0.48 5.34 6.53
N SER A 76 1.01 4.77 7.61
CA SER A 76 2.45 4.62 7.79
C SER A 76 2.82 3.19 8.19
N LYS A 77 4.13 2.89 8.28
CA LYS A 77 4.64 1.54 8.49
C LYS A 77 5.87 1.58 9.39
N ALA A 78 5.94 0.65 10.33
CA ALA A 78 7.16 0.37 11.08
C ALA A 78 8.18 -0.35 10.21
N TRP A 79 9.39 0.17 10.12
CA TRP A 79 10.47 -0.50 9.42
C TRP A 79 10.93 -1.76 10.15
N ARG A 80 11.55 -2.67 9.45
CA ARG A 80 12.01 -3.96 10.00
C ARG A 80 12.97 -3.85 11.20
N THR A 81 13.74 -2.76 11.32
CA THR A 81 14.59 -2.51 12.50
C THR A 81 13.80 -1.98 13.69
N GLU A 82 12.51 -1.67 13.50
CA GLU A 82 11.58 -1.17 14.51
C GLU A 82 10.62 -2.28 15.00
N MET A 83 10.88 -3.54 14.65
CA MET A 83 10.07 -4.68 15.09
C MET A 83 10.28 -5.01 16.57
N GLY A 84 9.31 -5.69 17.14
CA GLY A 84 9.23 -6.03 18.57
C GLY A 84 8.38 -5.04 19.36
N TYR A 85 7.77 -5.52 20.45
CA TYR A 85 6.73 -4.81 21.19
C TYR A 85 7.07 -3.34 21.53
N GLY A 86 8.19 -3.10 22.21
CA GLY A 86 8.58 -1.74 22.61
C GLY A 86 8.97 -0.84 21.45
N ASN A 87 9.64 -1.42 20.44
CA ASN A 87 10.12 -0.68 19.27
C ASN A 87 8.97 -0.22 18.37
N ILE A 88 7.97 -1.09 18.14
CA ILE A 88 6.77 -0.75 17.36
C ILE A 88 6.04 0.44 17.97
N ARG A 89 5.78 0.41 19.28
CA ARG A 89 5.11 1.51 19.97
C ARG A 89 5.88 2.81 19.88
N LYS A 90 7.20 2.75 20.06
CA LYS A 90 8.08 3.92 19.92
C LYS A 90 8.04 4.47 18.49
N ALA A 91 8.24 3.62 17.48
CA ALA A 91 8.22 4.01 16.07
C ALA A 91 6.88 4.62 15.66
N PHE A 92 5.77 4.07 16.16
CA PHE A 92 4.43 4.61 15.93
C PHE A 92 4.28 6.04 16.49
N MET A 93 4.67 6.25 17.75
CA MET A 93 4.57 7.58 18.37
C MET A 93 5.46 8.61 17.66
N GLU A 94 6.65 8.23 17.25
CA GLU A 94 7.54 9.07 16.45
C GLU A 94 6.95 9.37 15.05
N SER A 95 6.23 8.41 14.43
CA SER A 95 5.51 8.65 13.18
C SER A 95 4.38 9.64 13.36
N LEU A 96 3.59 9.56 14.44
CA LEU A 96 2.54 10.54 14.74
C LEU A 96 3.13 11.95 14.89
N GLU A 97 4.26 12.09 15.63
CA GLU A 97 4.95 13.37 15.79
C GLU A 97 5.40 13.93 14.43
N ARG A 98 6.07 13.11 13.61
CA ARG A 98 6.54 13.53 12.28
C ARG A 98 5.40 13.91 11.34
N LEU A 99 4.31 13.13 11.38
CA LEU A 99 3.10 13.35 10.54
C LEU A 99 2.17 14.43 11.09
N GLN A 100 2.44 14.99 12.29
CA GLN A 100 1.65 16.03 12.94
C GLN A 100 0.17 15.64 13.09
N THR A 101 -0.09 14.42 13.55
CA THR A 101 -1.44 13.87 13.72
C THR A 101 -1.56 13.05 15.00
N ASP A 102 -2.77 12.94 15.53
CA ASP A 102 -3.04 12.20 16.77
C ASP A 102 -3.36 10.72 16.51
N TYR A 103 -3.65 10.34 15.25
CA TYR A 103 -3.98 8.97 14.86
C TYR A 103 -3.57 8.67 13.41
N LEU A 104 -3.44 7.38 13.12
CA LEU A 104 -3.34 6.87 11.75
C LEU A 104 -4.58 6.06 11.38
N ASP A 105 -4.99 6.14 10.11
CA ASP A 105 -6.10 5.31 9.62
C ASP A 105 -5.66 3.87 9.44
N LEU A 106 -4.40 3.64 9.07
CA LEU A 106 -3.80 2.32 8.94
C LEU A 106 -2.32 2.35 9.34
N TYR A 107 -1.90 1.38 10.16
CA TYR A 107 -0.49 1.19 10.48
C TYR A 107 -0.05 -0.24 10.19
N LEU A 108 1.10 -0.40 9.53
CA LEU A 108 1.57 -1.69 9.02
C LEU A 108 2.93 -2.10 9.62
N ILE A 109 3.14 -3.39 9.83
CA ILE A 109 4.48 -3.97 9.87
C ILE A 109 4.98 -4.03 8.44
N HIS A 110 6.12 -3.37 8.13
CA HIS A 110 6.57 -3.17 6.74
C HIS A 110 7.11 -4.44 6.09
N TRP A 111 7.75 -5.32 6.85
CA TRP A 111 8.33 -6.59 6.41
C TRP A 111 8.25 -7.63 7.53
N PRO A 112 8.10 -8.93 7.20
CA PRO A 112 7.99 -9.97 8.23
C PRO A 112 9.31 -10.29 8.94
N LEU A 113 10.46 -9.95 8.34
CA LEU A 113 11.77 -10.25 8.91
C LEU A 113 12.60 -8.98 9.10
N PRO A 114 13.36 -8.87 10.22
CA PRO A 114 14.28 -7.76 10.44
C PRO A 114 15.52 -7.83 9.53
N GLU A 115 15.98 -9.05 9.21
CA GLU A 115 17.15 -9.32 8.38
C GLU A 115 17.05 -10.70 7.70
N ASP A 116 17.90 -10.94 6.71
CA ASP A 116 17.96 -12.22 6.00
C ASP A 116 18.32 -13.36 6.94
N GLY A 117 17.55 -14.46 6.85
CA GLY A 117 17.83 -15.68 7.62
C GLY A 117 17.48 -15.58 9.10
N PHE A 118 16.78 -14.56 9.54
CA PHE A 118 16.33 -14.44 10.93
C PHE A 118 15.34 -15.55 11.28
N THR A 119 15.71 -16.43 12.20
CA THR A 119 14.96 -17.66 12.49
C THR A 119 13.84 -17.50 13.52
N GLN A 120 13.90 -16.46 14.36
CA GLN A 120 12.91 -16.22 15.42
C GLN A 120 11.77 -15.28 14.98
N TRP A 121 11.52 -15.16 13.68
CA TRP A 121 10.56 -14.24 13.10
C TRP A 121 9.13 -14.47 13.62
N ARG A 122 8.74 -15.75 13.85
CA ARG A 122 7.39 -16.05 14.37
C ARG A 122 7.10 -15.33 15.68
N ARG A 123 8.04 -15.40 16.61
CA ARG A 123 7.91 -14.72 17.90
C ARG A 123 7.96 -13.20 17.75
N LEU A 124 8.87 -12.70 16.93
CA LEU A 124 9.05 -11.27 16.70
C LEU A 124 7.81 -10.65 16.04
N ASP A 125 7.19 -11.36 15.08
CA ASP A 125 5.94 -10.93 14.46
C ASP A 125 4.80 -10.85 15.48
N ILE A 126 4.64 -11.86 16.35
CA ILE A 126 3.63 -11.87 17.41
C ILE A 126 3.86 -10.71 18.39
N GLU A 127 5.08 -10.51 18.90
CA GLU A 127 5.42 -9.41 19.79
C GLU A 127 5.15 -8.04 19.15
N SER A 128 5.47 -7.90 17.86
CA SER A 128 5.18 -6.69 17.08
C SER A 128 3.68 -6.49 16.90
N TRP A 129 2.95 -7.56 16.62
CA TRP A 129 1.51 -7.51 16.41
C TRP A 129 0.75 -7.13 17.69
N GLN A 130 1.13 -7.69 18.83
CA GLN A 130 0.55 -7.32 20.14
C GLN A 130 0.66 -5.81 20.42
N ALA A 131 1.79 -5.20 20.04
CA ALA A 131 1.95 -3.76 20.16
C ALA A 131 0.99 -2.97 19.23
N LEU A 132 0.73 -3.50 18.02
CA LEU A 132 -0.25 -2.91 17.11
C LEU A 132 -1.69 -3.04 17.65
N GLU A 133 -2.02 -4.19 18.23
CA GLU A 133 -3.35 -4.42 18.84
C GLU A 133 -3.64 -3.43 19.98
N GLU A 134 -2.65 -3.15 20.82
CA GLU A 134 -2.79 -2.11 21.85
C GLU A 134 -3.01 -0.73 21.26
N LEU A 135 -2.23 -0.34 20.24
CA LEU A 135 -2.42 0.95 19.55
C LEU A 135 -3.80 1.05 18.88
N TYR A 136 -4.31 -0.07 18.38
CA TYR A 136 -5.67 -0.17 17.85
C TYR A 136 -6.72 0.03 18.96
N HIS A 137 -6.59 -0.66 20.08
CA HIS A 137 -7.53 -0.52 21.23
C HIS A 137 -7.46 0.87 21.90
N GLU A 138 -6.28 1.53 21.87
CA GLU A 138 -6.12 2.92 22.27
C GLU A 138 -6.77 3.92 21.28
N GLY A 139 -7.24 3.46 20.11
CA GLY A 139 -7.82 4.31 19.07
C GLY A 139 -6.79 5.14 18.30
N LYS A 140 -5.50 4.88 18.50
CA LYS A 140 -4.41 5.60 17.80
C LYS A 140 -4.18 5.09 16.37
N ALA A 141 -4.40 3.79 16.13
CA ALA A 141 -4.47 3.20 14.80
C ALA A 141 -5.89 2.72 14.56
N ARG A 142 -6.60 3.26 13.56
CA ARG A 142 -7.99 2.87 13.25
C ARG A 142 -8.07 1.48 12.62
N ALA A 143 -7.04 1.09 11.88
CA ALA A 143 -6.84 -0.25 11.36
C ALA A 143 -5.36 -0.62 11.47
N ILE A 144 -5.08 -1.91 11.61
CA ILE A 144 -3.72 -2.46 11.65
C ILE A 144 -3.56 -3.54 10.60
N GLY A 145 -2.35 -3.69 10.08
CA GLY A 145 -2.09 -4.64 9.02
C GLY A 145 -0.60 -4.93 8.86
N VAL A 146 -0.31 -5.59 7.76
CA VAL A 146 1.05 -6.03 7.42
C VAL A 146 1.41 -5.63 5.99
N SER A 147 2.70 -5.72 5.67
CA SER A 147 3.19 -5.52 4.32
C SER A 147 4.24 -6.59 3.99
N ASN A 148 4.17 -7.14 2.77
CA ASN A 148 5.09 -8.18 2.28
C ASN A 148 5.01 -9.52 3.04
N PHE A 149 3.90 -9.80 3.71
CA PHE A 149 3.70 -11.07 4.39
C PHE A 149 3.24 -12.16 3.40
N LEU A 150 3.88 -13.30 3.44
CA LEU A 150 3.45 -14.51 2.73
C LEU A 150 2.36 -15.25 3.54
N PRO A 151 1.59 -16.17 2.94
CA PRO A 151 0.51 -16.87 3.66
C PRO A 151 0.89 -17.43 5.02
N TYR A 152 2.03 -18.10 5.16
CA TYR A 152 2.47 -18.68 6.43
C TYR A 152 2.89 -17.64 7.49
N HIS A 153 3.30 -16.43 7.07
CA HIS A 153 3.52 -15.32 8.00
C HIS A 153 2.18 -14.80 8.55
N ILE A 154 1.17 -14.69 7.66
CA ILE A 154 -0.19 -14.27 8.06
C ILE A 154 -0.81 -15.33 8.97
N GLU A 155 -0.67 -16.63 8.64
CA GLU A 155 -1.17 -17.73 9.45
C GLU A 155 -0.62 -17.67 10.88
N ASN A 156 0.69 -17.44 11.04
CA ASN A 156 1.32 -17.25 12.34
C ASN A 156 0.66 -16.12 13.17
N LEU A 157 0.25 -15.03 12.54
CA LEU A 157 -0.48 -13.97 13.23
C LEU A 157 -1.91 -14.41 13.55
N LEU A 158 -2.64 -14.98 12.58
CA LEU A 158 -4.04 -15.39 12.76
C LEU A 158 -4.24 -16.44 13.87
N GLU A 159 -3.24 -17.28 14.12
CA GLU A 159 -3.24 -18.25 15.22
C GLU A 159 -3.02 -17.62 16.60
N ASN A 160 -2.46 -16.38 16.66
CA ASN A 160 -1.98 -15.77 17.89
C ASN A 160 -2.47 -14.33 18.11
N CYS A 161 -3.43 -13.83 17.30
CA CYS A 161 -3.94 -12.46 17.37
C CYS A 161 -5.37 -12.40 17.91
N ASP A 162 -5.68 -11.32 18.62
CA ASP A 162 -7.05 -10.94 18.98
C ASP A 162 -7.71 -10.08 17.91
N VAL A 163 -6.93 -9.20 17.26
CA VAL A 163 -7.34 -8.35 16.14
C VAL A 163 -6.70 -8.87 14.85
N ARG A 164 -7.51 -9.27 13.88
CA ARG A 164 -7.03 -9.78 12.61
C ARG A 164 -6.37 -8.67 11.78
N PRO A 165 -5.30 -8.95 10.99
CA PRO A 165 -4.79 -8.02 10.00
C PRO A 165 -5.91 -7.56 9.05
N ALA A 166 -6.07 -6.24 8.90
CA ALA A 166 -7.07 -5.70 7.97
C ALA A 166 -6.54 -5.58 6.54
N VAL A 167 -5.23 -5.45 6.40
CA VAL A 167 -4.55 -5.20 5.12
C VAL A 167 -3.26 -6.01 5.03
N ASN A 168 -2.95 -6.52 3.83
CA ASN A 168 -1.60 -6.92 3.43
C ASN A 168 -1.18 -6.13 2.18
N GLN A 169 -0.19 -5.25 2.31
CA GLN A 169 0.32 -4.43 1.22
C GLN A 169 1.53 -5.11 0.56
N ILE A 170 1.41 -5.54 -0.69
CA ILE A 170 2.43 -6.33 -1.40
C ILE A 170 2.81 -5.70 -2.74
N GLU A 171 3.94 -6.09 -3.34
CA GLU A 171 4.21 -5.79 -4.74
C GLU A 171 3.18 -6.51 -5.61
N PHE A 172 2.42 -5.74 -6.38
CA PHE A 172 1.42 -6.33 -7.27
C PHE A 172 1.25 -5.50 -8.53
N HIS A 173 1.43 -6.15 -9.70
CA HIS A 173 1.22 -5.57 -11.02
C HIS A 173 1.12 -6.69 -12.08
N PRO A 174 0.66 -6.42 -13.31
CA PRO A 174 0.79 -7.38 -14.41
C PRO A 174 2.22 -7.87 -14.53
N GLY A 175 2.41 -9.18 -14.65
CA GLY A 175 3.73 -9.82 -14.64
C GLY A 175 4.31 -10.13 -13.26
N TYR A 176 3.68 -9.68 -12.17
CA TYR A 176 4.00 -10.11 -10.79
C TYR A 176 2.76 -10.02 -9.89
N THR A 177 1.88 -10.99 -10.02
CA THR A 177 0.54 -10.96 -9.41
C THR A 177 0.47 -11.60 -8.03
N GLN A 178 1.48 -12.34 -7.60
CA GLN A 178 1.51 -13.04 -6.31
C GLN A 178 0.19 -13.78 -5.99
N GLU A 179 -0.35 -14.50 -6.98
CA GLU A 179 -1.69 -15.07 -6.97
C GLU A 179 -2.03 -15.86 -5.71
N VAL A 180 -1.07 -16.66 -5.20
CA VAL A 180 -1.27 -17.45 -3.98
C VAL A 180 -1.49 -16.54 -2.77
N THR A 181 -0.69 -15.48 -2.63
CA THR A 181 -0.79 -14.54 -1.50
C THR A 181 -2.08 -13.72 -1.60
N VAL A 182 -2.42 -13.23 -2.80
CA VAL A 182 -3.66 -12.44 -3.02
C VAL A 182 -4.89 -13.26 -2.67
N ARG A 183 -4.97 -14.49 -3.21
CA ARG A 183 -6.11 -15.37 -2.95
C ARG A 183 -6.23 -15.73 -1.47
N TYR A 184 -5.11 -16.07 -0.83
CA TYR A 184 -5.10 -16.36 0.61
C TYR A 184 -5.61 -15.17 1.43
N CYS A 185 -5.13 -13.96 1.15
CA CYS A 185 -5.61 -12.76 1.82
C CYS A 185 -7.13 -12.55 1.63
N GLN A 186 -7.63 -12.71 0.40
CA GLN A 186 -9.05 -12.56 0.10
C GLN A 186 -9.91 -13.61 0.81
N GLU A 187 -9.45 -14.87 0.88
CA GLU A 187 -10.12 -15.96 1.64
C GLU A 187 -10.14 -15.68 3.15
N GLN A 188 -9.18 -14.89 3.66
CA GLN A 188 -9.09 -14.49 5.08
C GLN A 188 -9.74 -13.13 5.39
N ASP A 189 -10.45 -12.51 4.42
CA ASP A 189 -11.03 -11.16 4.54
C ASP A 189 -9.97 -10.09 4.87
N ILE A 190 -8.79 -10.21 4.28
CA ILE A 190 -7.68 -9.26 4.37
C ILE A 190 -7.57 -8.52 3.04
N LEU A 191 -7.75 -7.19 3.06
CA LEU A 191 -7.65 -6.38 1.86
C LEU A 191 -6.20 -6.34 1.36
N VAL A 192 -6.01 -6.60 0.07
CA VAL A 192 -4.68 -6.47 -0.56
C VAL A 192 -4.50 -5.06 -1.11
N GLN A 193 -3.34 -4.46 -0.84
CA GLN A 193 -2.91 -3.21 -1.45
C GLN A 193 -1.65 -3.45 -2.29
N ALA A 194 -1.54 -2.73 -3.41
CA ALA A 194 -0.44 -2.87 -4.36
C ALA A 194 0.56 -1.73 -4.23
N TRP A 195 1.75 -1.99 -3.68
CA TRP A 195 2.86 -1.10 -3.93
C TRP A 195 3.50 -1.40 -5.29
N SER A 196 4.09 -0.38 -5.92
CA SER A 196 4.62 -0.46 -7.31
C SER A 196 3.62 -1.04 -8.32
N PRO A 197 2.36 -0.56 -8.39
CA PRO A 197 1.32 -1.16 -9.24
C PRO A 197 1.62 -1.08 -10.75
N MET A 198 2.68 -0.41 -11.13
CA MET A 198 3.21 -0.29 -12.50
C MET A 198 4.62 -0.90 -12.65
N GLY A 199 5.04 -1.79 -11.75
CA GLY A 199 6.35 -2.45 -11.79
C GLY A 199 7.52 -1.46 -11.88
N ARG A 200 7.45 -0.32 -11.17
CA ARG A 200 8.42 0.78 -11.27
C ARG A 200 8.61 1.26 -12.72
N SER A 201 7.53 1.34 -13.48
CA SER A 201 7.44 1.71 -14.90
C SER A 201 8.02 0.67 -15.88
N LYS A 202 8.54 -0.47 -15.42
CA LYS A 202 9.10 -1.50 -16.31
C LYS A 202 8.00 -2.14 -17.16
N VAL A 203 6.86 -2.47 -16.56
CA VAL A 203 5.74 -3.14 -17.26
C VAL A 203 5.01 -2.22 -18.26
N LEU A 204 5.15 -0.91 -18.13
CA LEU A 204 4.49 0.04 -19.04
C LEU A 204 4.99 -0.04 -20.49
N LYS A 205 6.10 -0.74 -20.73
CA LYS A 205 6.69 -0.94 -22.05
C LYS A 205 6.36 -2.32 -22.66
N GLU A 206 5.64 -3.16 -21.94
CA GLU A 206 5.28 -4.48 -22.41
C GLU A 206 4.33 -4.37 -23.60
N PRO A 207 4.64 -5.05 -24.73
CA PRO A 207 3.84 -4.93 -25.96
C PRO A 207 2.36 -5.27 -25.78
N VAL A 208 2.06 -6.22 -24.90
CA VAL A 208 0.67 -6.61 -24.60
C VAL A 208 -0.09 -5.49 -23.90
N ILE A 209 0.54 -4.79 -22.96
CA ILE A 209 -0.07 -3.67 -22.23
C ILE A 209 -0.25 -2.46 -23.16
N LEU A 210 0.73 -2.17 -24.01
CA LEU A 210 0.64 -1.10 -25.00
C LEU A 210 -0.51 -1.32 -26.01
N LYS A 211 -0.67 -2.55 -26.52
CA LYS A 211 -1.79 -2.90 -27.40
C LYS A 211 -3.15 -2.77 -26.72
N MET A 212 -3.23 -3.17 -25.44
CA MET A 212 -4.47 -2.97 -24.67
C MET A 212 -4.75 -1.49 -24.46
N ALA A 213 -3.74 -0.69 -24.10
CA ALA A 213 -3.88 0.75 -23.91
C ALA A 213 -4.42 1.45 -25.17
N GLU A 214 -3.89 1.10 -26.34
CA GLU A 214 -4.39 1.57 -27.65
C GLU A 214 -5.87 1.17 -27.87
N ARG A 215 -6.20 -0.11 -27.66
CA ARG A 215 -7.56 -0.63 -27.86
C ARG A 215 -8.61 0.01 -26.96
N TYR A 216 -8.26 0.29 -25.69
CA TYR A 216 -9.14 0.95 -24.73
C TYR A 216 -9.09 2.48 -24.81
N GLY A 217 -8.19 3.07 -25.60
CA GLY A 217 -8.01 4.52 -25.70
C GLY A 217 -7.48 5.17 -24.41
N VAL A 218 -6.66 4.43 -23.64
CA VAL A 218 -6.12 4.84 -22.32
C VAL A 218 -4.60 4.66 -22.29
N THR A 219 -3.96 5.10 -21.20
CA THR A 219 -2.51 4.90 -21.02
C THR A 219 -2.19 3.49 -20.50
N ALA A 220 -0.97 3.02 -20.72
CA ALA A 220 -0.46 1.78 -20.14
C ALA A 220 -0.54 1.77 -18.60
N ALA A 221 -0.35 2.93 -17.96
CA ALA A 221 -0.51 3.07 -16.52
C ALA A 221 -1.95 2.81 -16.07
N GLN A 222 -2.94 3.36 -16.78
CA GLN A 222 -4.35 3.14 -16.50
C GLN A 222 -4.74 1.66 -16.65
N ILE A 223 -4.20 0.94 -17.64
CA ILE A 223 -4.38 -0.53 -17.77
C ILE A 223 -3.91 -1.26 -16.51
N CYS A 224 -2.68 -0.97 -16.04
CA CYS A 224 -2.13 -1.63 -14.84
C CYS A 224 -2.95 -1.32 -13.57
N LEU A 225 -3.35 -0.07 -13.39
CA LEU A 225 -4.13 0.37 -12.22
C LEU A 225 -5.55 -0.20 -12.26
N ARG A 226 -6.19 -0.21 -13.44
CA ARG A 226 -7.51 -0.82 -13.62
C ARG A 226 -7.48 -2.33 -13.39
N TYR A 227 -6.43 -3.01 -13.85
CA TYR A 227 -6.20 -4.43 -13.57
C TYR A 227 -6.18 -4.69 -12.06
N ALA A 228 -5.36 -3.94 -11.30
CA ALA A 228 -5.30 -4.11 -9.85
C ALA A 228 -6.68 -3.92 -9.21
N LEU A 229 -7.39 -2.86 -9.59
CA LEU A 229 -8.72 -2.54 -9.06
C LEU A 229 -9.74 -3.66 -9.36
N GLN A 230 -9.74 -4.23 -10.57
CA GLN A 230 -10.63 -5.34 -10.94
C GLN A 230 -10.25 -6.68 -10.26
N ARG A 231 -9.01 -6.81 -9.78
CA ARG A 231 -8.58 -7.94 -8.93
C ARG A 231 -8.94 -7.75 -7.45
N GLY A 232 -9.66 -6.67 -7.10
CA GLY A 232 -9.95 -6.34 -5.70
C GLY A 232 -8.72 -5.89 -4.91
N VAL A 233 -7.71 -5.36 -5.59
CA VAL A 233 -6.44 -4.89 -5.01
C VAL A 233 -6.38 -3.37 -5.12
N VAL A 234 -6.07 -2.67 -4.02
CA VAL A 234 -5.98 -1.21 -3.98
C VAL A 234 -4.63 -0.75 -4.53
N PRO A 235 -4.57 -0.09 -5.69
CA PRO A 235 -3.29 0.42 -6.21
C PRO A 235 -2.83 1.69 -5.50
N LEU A 236 -1.52 1.79 -5.26
CA LEU A 236 -0.84 2.93 -4.65
C LEU A 236 0.21 3.51 -5.62
N PRO A 237 -0.23 4.13 -6.74
CA PRO A 237 0.70 4.73 -7.68
C PRO A 237 1.40 5.96 -7.09
N LYS A 238 2.64 6.21 -7.53
CA LYS A 238 3.40 7.45 -7.30
C LYS A 238 3.57 8.21 -8.62
N SER A 239 3.37 9.49 -8.59
CA SER A 239 3.73 10.40 -9.67
C SER A 239 4.25 11.73 -9.12
N SER A 240 5.09 12.43 -9.88
CA SER A 240 5.52 13.80 -9.58
C SER A 240 4.90 14.84 -10.55
N SER A 241 3.97 14.43 -11.42
CA SER A 241 3.34 15.28 -12.42
C SER A 241 1.83 15.31 -12.18
N MET A 242 1.26 16.50 -12.07
CA MET A 242 -0.19 16.74 -11.96
C MET A 242 -0.96 16.01 -13.06
N GLU A 243 -0.50 16.10 -14.31
CA GLU A 243 -1.12 15.42 -15.43
C GLU A 243 -1.21 13.90 -15.22
N ARG A 244 -0.08 13.26 -14.86
CA ARG A 244 -0.06 11.82 -14.60
C ARG A 244 -0.83 11.42 -13.34
N MET A 245 -0.89 12.30 -12.33
CA MET A 245 -1.73 12.07 -11.15
C MET A 245 -3.20 12.01 -11.53
N LYS A 246 -3.68 12.93 -12.37
CA LYS A 246 -5.05 12.93 -12.91
C LYS A 246 -5.32 11.72 -13.81
N GLN A 247 -4.38 11.39 -14.70
CA GLN A 247 -4.49 10.17 -15.53
C GLN A 247 -4.59 8.90 -14.70
N ASN A 248 -3.80 8.78 -13.63
CA ASN A 248 -3.84 7.63 -12.73
C ASN A 248 -5.17 7.51 -11.96
N GLN A 249 -5.89 8.60 -11.77
CA GLN A 249 -7.23 8.61 -11.17
C GLN A 249 -8.34 8.29 -12.17
N ASP A 250 -8.10 8.51 -13.46
CA ASP A 250 -9.08 8.27 -14.53
C ASP A 250 -9.07 6.81 -14.97
N ILE A 251 -9.44 5.92 -14.05
CA ILE A 251 -9.45 4.45 -14.24
C ILE A 251 -10.84 3.84 -14.05
N PHE A 252 -11.86 4.66 -13.86
CA PHE A 252 -13.21 4.20 -13.55
C PHE A 252 -14.14 4.21 -14.77
N GLY A 253 -13.78 4.92 -15.84
CA GLY A 253 -14.59 5.08 -17.06
C GLY A 253 -14.55 3.87 -18.02
N PHE A 254 -13.72 2.85 -17.75
CA PHE A 254 -13.61 1.64 -18.57
C PHE A 254 -13.43 0.40 -17.71
N ALA A 255 -13.62 -0.77 -18.31
CA ALA A 255 -13.33 -2.06 -17.68
C ALA A 255 -12.59 -2.98 -18.66
N LEU A 256 -11.58 -3.68 -18.16
CA LEU A 256 -10.92 -4.76 -18.89
C LEU A 256 -11.88 -5.95 -18.97
N ASN A 257 -11.99 -6.57 -20.14
CA ASN A 257 -12.77 -7.78 -20.33
C ASN A 257 -12.06 -9.01 -19.71
N GLU A 258 -12.74 -10.13 -19.62
CA GLU A 258 -12.22 -11.36 -19.00
C GLU A 258 -10.96 -11.90 -19.68
N GLU A 259 -10.89 -11.83 -21.02
CA GLU A 259 -9.71 -12.26 -21.79
C GLU A 259 -8.49 -11.40 -21.44
N ASP A 260 -8.65 -10.07 -21.37
CA ASP A 260 -7.57 -9.15 -21.02
C ASP A 260 -7.12 -9.33 -19.57
N MET A 261 -8.07 -9.52 -18.66
CA MET A 261 -7.79 -9.84 -17.25
C MET A 261 -6.97 -11.15 -17.14
N TYR A 262 -7.33 -12.17 -17.91
CA TYR A 262 -6.60 -13.43 -17.97
C TYR A 262 -5.18 -13.24 -18.53
N ILE A 263 -5.05 -12.54 -19.65
CA ILE A 263 -3.75 -12.26 -20.28
C ILE A 263 -2.82 -11.52 -19.31
N LEU A 264 -3.31 -10.47 -18.64
CA LEU A 264 -2.51 -9.72 -17.68
C LEU A 264 -2.14 -10.54 -16.44
N GLY A 265 -3.05 -11.43 -16.01
CA GLY A 265 -2.84 -12.32 -14.85
C GLY A 265 -1.84 -13.44 -15.12
N THR A 266 -1.67 -13.83 -16.37
CA THR A 266 -0.79 -14.94 -16.81
C THR A 266 0.46 -14.48 -17.56
N MET A 267 0.73 -13.18 -17.58
CA MET A 267 1.96 -12.63 -18.16
C MET A 267 3.19 -13.30 -17.55
N PRO A 268 4.23 -13.58 -18.36
CA PRO A 268 5.54 -13.97 -17.83
C PRO A 268 6.03 -12.98 -16.79
N GLN A 269 6.78 -13.48 -15.80
CA GLN A 269 7.31 -12.61 -14.75
C GLN A 269 8.15 -11.49 -15.36
N THR A 270 7.69 -10.26 -15.16
CA THR A 270 8.37 -9.04 -15.58
C THR A 270 8.15 -7.92 -14.54
N GLY A 271 9.00 -6.93 -14.52
CA GLY A 271 8.84 -5.76 -13.64
C GLY A 271 9.14 -5.97 -12.17
N TRP A 272 9.33 -7.19 -11.72
CA TRP A 272 9.65 -7.50 -10.32
C TRP A 272 10.82 -6.66 -9.79
N SER A 273 10.65 -6.13 -8.57
CA SER A 273 11.62 -5.25 -7.92
C SER A 273 12.92 -5.92 -7.50
N GLY A 274 12.92 -7.25 -7.39
CA GLY A 274 14.00 -8.04 -6.77
C GLY A 274 13.85 -8.19 -5.25
N GLN A 275 12.83 -7.57 -4.65
CA GLN A 275 12.62 -7.66 -3.20
C GLN A 275 11.74 -8.87 -2.86
N HIS A 276 12.20 -9.69 -1.92
CA HIS A 276 11.47 -10.86 -1.45
C HIS A 276 11.30 -10.78 0.07
N PRO A 277 10.15 -11.22 0.63
CA PRO A 277 9.89 -11.15 2.08
C PRO A 277 10.97 -11.77 2.96
N GLU A 278 11.64 -12.81 2.50
CA GLU A 278 12.67 -13.53 3.24
C GLU A 278 14.11 -13.22 2.82
N ARG A 279 14.28 -12.39 1.76
CA ARG A 279 15.60 -12.08 1.19
C ARG A 279 15.63 -10.63 0.76
N PHE A 280 16.42 -9.83 1.43
CA PHE A 280 16.55 -8.41 1.17
C PHE A 280 17.70 -8.14 0.20
N GLY A 281 17.34 -7.98 -1.08
CA GLY A 281 18.23 -7.40 -2.06
C GLY A 281 19.54 -8.18 -2.33
N ARG A 282 19.44 -9.18 -3.15
CA ARG A 282 20.57 -9.63 -3.97
C ARG A 282 20.22 -9.47 -5.43
#